data_26b40d6e30f1ce3f0ddc4aed0d60f35e
#
_entry.id   26b40d6e30f1ce3f0ddc4aed0d60f35e
#
_cell.length_a   1.000
_cell.length_b   1.000
_cell.length_c   1.000
_cell.angle_alpha   90.00
_cell.angle_beta   90.00
_cell.angle_gamma   90.00
#
_symmetry.space_group_name_H-M   'P 1'
#
loop_
_entity.id
_entity.type
_entity.pdbx_description
1 polymer ?
#
loop_
_entity_poly.entity_id
_entity_poly.type
_entity_poly.pdbx_seq_one_letter_code
_entity_poly.pdbx_strand_id
1 'polypeptide(L)'
;MKLSIGAELVYNFAASTQVIASLEASQTSDQTIISETLDVQPPARLLSDKTSYGERRIRASLSGEVTIRYRATVENKLRQLLPVTGRQHLWSDLPGDVLPFLLPSRFCPSDKFMRFAQREFGAAGDGVARIMAMLEWIHRNVDYVVGVSNAETTAERTFVDRAGVCRDFTHLGITLSRALGIPARAVSAYALELDPPDFHAIFEVYLESSWWLIDPTRLAPIEGIVRIGSGRDASDIAFLTSDKQCQVIRQTIEVSKAT
;
A
#
# COMPACT_ATOMS: atom_id res chain seq x y z
N MET A 1 -3.53 -16.48 -11.03
CA MET A 1 -2.21 -16.98 -10.54
C MET A 1 -2.37 -17.37 -9.08
N LYS A 2 -1.93 -18.57 -8.71
CA LYS A 2 -1.89 -18.97 -7.27
C LYS A 2 -0.55 -18.60 -6.66
N LEU A 3 -0.58 -18.03 -5.46
CA LEU A 3 0.57 -17.58 -4.70
C LEU A 3 0.54 -18.17 -3.28
N SER A 4 1.69 -18.61 -2.79
CA SER A 4 1.92 -18.91 -1.38
C SER A 4 2.59 -17.69 -0.74
N ILE A 5 2.02 -17.19 0.33
CA ILE A 5 2.54 -16.05 1.08
C ILE A 5 2.77 -16.42 2.53
N GLY A 6 3.81 -15.85 3.12
CA GLY A 6 4.17 -16.00 4.52
C GLY A 6 4.72 -14.72 5.12
N ALA A 7 4.38 -14.47 6.37
CA ALA A 7 4.98 -13.44 7.20
C ALA A 7 5.29 -14.01 8.59
N GLU A 8 6.51 -13.83 9.07
CA GLU A 8 6.88 -14.06 10.46
C GLU A 8 7.43 -12.75 11.04
N LEU A 9 6.74 -12.22 12.05
CA LEU A 9 7.09 -10.97 12.71
C LEU A 9 7.36 -11.24 14.18
N VAL A 10 8.52 -10.83 14.66
CA VAL A 10 8.91 -10.94 16.06
C VAL A 10 9.04 -9.54 16.63
N TYR A 11 8.22 -9.25 17.63
CA TYR A 11 8.22 -7.98 18.34
C TYR A 11 8.55 -8.19 19.82
N ASN A 12 9.14 -7.18 20.44
CA ASN A 12 9.23 -7.10 21.89
C ASN A 12 8.42 -5.91 22.42
N PHE A 13 7.47 -6.21 23.31
CA PHE A 13 6.59 -5.26 23.98
C PHE A 13 7.02 -5.16 25.46
N ALA A 14 7.63 -4.05 25.85
CA ALA A 14 8.14 -3.84 27.21
C ALA A 14 7.07 -3.94 28.30
N ALA A 15 5.79 -3.75 27.95
CA ALA A 15 4.64 -3.86 28.84
C ALA A 15 3.42 -4.35 28.04
N SER A 16 2.30 -4.62 28.72
CA SER A 16 1.02 -4.88 28.03
C SER A 16 0.68 -3.70 27.12
N THR A 17 0.61 -3.97 25.82
CA THR A 17 0.46 -3.02 24.72
C THR A 17 -0.74 -3.38 23.85
N GLN A 18 -1.59 -2.41 23.59
CA GLN A 18 -2.70 -2.60 22.65
C GLN A 18 -2.18 -2.47 21.23
N VAL A 19 -2.50 -3.43 20.38
CA VAL A 19 -2.05 -3.44 19.00
C VAL A 19 -3.21 -3.59 18.02
N ILE A 20 -3.03 -2.95 16.87
CA ILE A 20 -3.82 -3.19 15.65
C ILE A 20 -2.84 -3.68 14.61
N ALA A 21 -3.03 -4.88 14.07
CA ALA A 21 -2.18 -5.45 13.05
C ALA A 21 -2.98 -5.73 11.76
N SER A 22 -2.35 -5.47 10.61
CA SER A 22 -2.88 -5.71 9.28
C SER A 22 -1.86 -6.53 8.49
N LEU A 23 -2.03 -7.85 8.49
CA LEU A 23 -1.11 -8.83 7.88
C LEU A 23 -1.83 -9.78 6.94
N GLU A 24 -3.11 -10.02 7.22
CA GLU A 24 -3.90 -11.00 6.50
C GLU A 24 -4.23 -10.49 5.10
N ALA A 25 -4.19 -11.36 4.10
CA ALA A 25 -4.59 -11.02 2.75
C ALA A 25 -6.05 -10.54 2.71
N SER A 26 -6.31 -9.45 2.00
CA SER A 26 -7.67 -8.92 1.82
C SER A 26 -8.54 -9.85 0.99
N GLN A 27 -9.84 -9.85 1.24
CA GLN A 27 -10.84 -10.53 0.38
C GLN A 27 -11.44 -9.52 -0.58
N THR A 28 -11.02 -9.53 -1.83
CA THR A 28 -11.49 -8.62 -2.88
C THR A 28 -12.07 -9.39 -4.07
N SER A 29 -12.71 -8.69 -5.00
CA SER A 29 -13.30 -9.32 -6.18
C SER A 29 -12.26 -9.99 -7.11
N ASP A 30 -11.01 -9.52 -7.07
CA ASP A 30 -9.88 -10.00 -7.88
C ASP A 30 -8.85 -10.83 -7.10
N GLN A 31 -9.15 -11.17 -5.82
CA GLN A 31 -8.24 -11.92 -4.95
C GLN A 31 -9.05 -12.86 -4.04
N THR A 32 -8.77 -14.15 -4.13
CA THR A 32 -9.47 -15.20 -3.35
C THR A 32 -8.48 -15.92 -2.45
N ILE A 33 -8.79 -16.01 -1.15
CA ILE A 33 -8.01 -16.78 -0.19
C ILE A 33 -8.48 -18.24 -0.27
N ILE A 34 -7.57 -19.16 -0.63
CA ILE A 34 -7.87 -20.59 -0.74
C ILE A 34 -7.70 -21.26 0.63
N SER A 35 -6.61 -20.94 1.32
CA SER A 35 -6.32 -21.43 2.67
C SER A 35 -5.48 -20.40 3.42
N GLU A 36 -5.61 -20.38 4.73
CA GLU A 36 -4.81 -19.50 5.56
C GLU A 36 -4.69 -20.00 7.00
N THR A 37 -3.63 -19.55 7.66
CA THR A 37 -3.40 -19.73 9.10
C THR A 37 -2.80 -18.47 9.68
N LEU A 38 -3.26 -18.10 10.89
CA LEU A 38 -2.68 -17.05 11.71
C LEU A 38 -2.38 -17.63 13.09
N ASP A 39 -1.13 -17.55 13.51
CA ASP A 39 -0.64 -18.02 14.79
C ASP A 39 0.07 -16.91 15.55
N VAL A 40 -0.12 -16.87 16.88
CA VAL A 40 0.56 -15.89 17.75
C VAL A 40 1.14 -16.65 18.95
N GLN A 41 2.43 -16.48 19.16
CA GLN A 41 3.18 -17.11 20.25
C GLN A 41 3.89 -16.06 21.12
N PRO A 42 3.68 -16.10 22.46
CA PRO A 42 2.75 -16.96 23.20
C PRO A 42 1.29 -16.70 22.82
N PRO A 43 0.39 -17.67 23.03
CA PRO A 43 -1.02 -17.54 22.66
C PRO A 43 -1.68 -16.29 23.26
N ALA A 44 -2.35 -15.53 22.41
CA ALA A 44 -3.06 -14.32 22.78
C ALA A 44 -4.49 -14.33 22.23
N ARG A 45 -5.40 -13.63 22.91
CA ARG A 45 -6.76 -13.42 22.39
C ARG A 45 -6.71 -12.43 21.23
N LEU A 46 -7.07 -12.90 20.03
CA LEU A 46 -7.17 -12.07 18.83
C LEU A 46 -8.65 -11.74 18.58
N LEU A 47 -8.91 -10.48 18.25
CA LEU A 47 -10.17 -10.01 17.72
C LEU A 47 -9.94 -9.56 16.28
N SER A 48 -10.60 -10.20 15.33
CA SER A 48 -10.50 -9.87 13.92
C SER A 48 -11.75 -9.15 13.44
N ASP A 49 -11.57 -8.04 12.76
CA ASP A 49 -12.62 -7.28 12.10
C ASP A 49 -12.33 -7.22 10.59
N LYS A 50 -13.41 -7.18 9.82
CA LYS A 50 -13.36 -6.98 8.38
C LYS A 50 -14.00 -5.65 8.03
N THR A 51 -13.27 -4.83 7.27
CA THR A 51 -13.80 -3.57 6.75
C THR A 51 -14.73 -3.81 5.55
N SER A 52 -15.50 -2.80 5.16
CA SER A 52 -16.36 -2.86 3.97
C SER A 52 -15.58 -3.07 2.66
N TYR A 53 -14.28 -2.75 2.65
CA TYR A 53 -13.39 -2.93 1.49
C TYR A 53 -12.66 -4.29 1.46
N GLY A 54 -13.00 -5.19 2.39
CA GLY A 54 -12.39 -6.53 2.46
C GLY A 54 -11.09 -6.62 3.24
N GLU A 55 -10.60 -5.52 3.79
CA GLU A 55 -9.43 -5.48 4.66
C GLU A 55 -9.73 -6.14 6.00
N ARG A 56 -8.72 -6.78 6.57
CA ARG A 56 -8.82 -7.43 7.87
C ARG A 56 -7.84 -6.82 8.85
N ARG A 57 -8.33 -6.56 10.06
CA ARG A 57 -7.54 -5.97 11.15
C ARG A 57 -7.65 -6.82 12.39
N ILE A 58 -6.50 -7.17 12.94
CA ILE A 58 -6.39 -7.94 14.18
C ILE A 58 -6.17 -6.93 15.30
N ARG A 59 -6.93 -7.09 16.39
CA ARG A 59 -6.73 -6.36 17.64
C ARG A 59 -6.31 -7.32 18.73
N ALA A 60 -5.28 -6.97 19.50
CA ALA A 60 -4.79 -7.77 20.61
C ALA A 60 -4.16 -6.91 21.71
N SER A 61 -4.00 -7.49 22.88
CA SER A 61 -3.13 -6.99 23.94
C SER A 61 -1.94 -7.93 24.06
N LEU A 62 -0.73 -7.44 23.75
CA LEU A 62 0.49 -8.22 23.68
C LEU A 62 1.52 -7.71 24.70
N SER A 63 2.40 -8.60 25.22
CA SER A 63 3.48 -8.25 26.13
C SER A 63 4.65 -9.22 26.01
N GLY A 64 5.87 -8.75 26.27
CA GLY A 64 7.08 -9.52 26.12
C GLY A 64 7.44 -9.76 24.65
N GLU A 65 8.23 -10.80 24.39
CA GLU A 65 8.55 -11.22 23.05
C GLU A 65 7.39 -12.02 22.46
N VAL A 66 6.90 -11.55 21.31
CA VAL A 66 5.75 -12.16 20.62
C VAL A 66 6.11 -12.40 19.16
N THR A 67 5.82 -13.63 18.71
CA THR A 67 5.91 -14.01 17.30
C THR A 67 4.52 -14.09 16.70
N ILE A 68 4.31 -13.37 15.60
CA ILE A 68 3.08 -13.43 14.79
C ILE A 68 3.44 -14.11 13.47
N ARG A 69 2.75 -15.19 13.12
CA ARG A 69 2.93 -15.92 11.84
C ARG A 69 1.64 -15.93 11.06
N TYR A 70 1.70 -15.46 9.85
CA TYR A 70 0.61 -15.59 8.89
C TYR A 70 1.09 -16.36 7.67
N ARG A 71 0.30 -17.30 7.21
CA ARG A 71 0.54 -18.04 5.96
C ARG A 71 -0.78 -18.18 5.21
N ALA A 72 -0.74 -18.00 3.90
CA ALA A 72 -1.92 -18.23 3.07
C ALA A 72 -1.55 -18.69 1.66
N THR A 73 -2.50 -19.38 1.05
CA THR A 73 -2.54 -19.60 -0.40
C THR A 73 -3.61 -18.71 -0.97
N VAL A 74 -3.23 -17.85 -1.90
CA VAL A 74 -4.10 -16.84 -2.49
C VAL A 74 -4.14 -17.02 -4.00
N GLU A 75 -5.32 -16.95 -4.59
CA GLU A 75 -5.51 -16.93 -6.03
C GLU A 75 -5.85 -15.52 -6.50
N ASN A 76 -4.92 -14.91 -7.23
CA ASN A 76 -5.20 -13.69 -7.98
C ASN A 76 -5.88 -14.05 -9.28
N LYS A 77 -7.06 -13.44 -9.55
CA LYS A 77 -7.67 -13.45 -10.88
C LYS A 77 -6.79 -12.65 -11.85
N LEU A 78 -7.14 -12.70 -13.13
CA LEU A 78 -6.46 -11.85 -14.10
C LEU A 78 -6.63 -10.38 -13.71
N ARG A 79 -5.52 -9.73 -13.39
CA ARG A 79 -5.50 -8.29 -13.10
C ARG A 79 -5.30 -7.53 -14.39
N GLN A 80 -6.17 -6.58 -14.61
CA GLN A 80 -6.02 -5.67 -15.73
C GLN A 80 -4.93 -4.65 -15.41
N LEU A 81 -4.00 -4.47 -16.32
CA LEU A 81 -3.05 -3.37 -16.28
C LEU A 81 -3.79 -2.05 -16.55
N LEU A 82 -3.19 -0.94 -16.14
CA LEU A 82 -3.70 0.39 -16.47
C LEU A 82 -3.93 0.46 -17.97
N PRO A 83 -5.12 0.85 -18.44
CA PRO A 83 -5.43 0.86 -19.88
C PRO A 83 -4.52 1.84 -20.62
N VAL A 84 -4.35 1.64 -21.92
CA VAL A 84 -3.53 2.53 -22.77
C VAL A 84 -4.13 3.94 -22.84
N THR A 85 -5.46 4.04 -22.79
CA THR A 85 -6.22 5.31 -22.77
C THR A 85 -7.31 5.22 -21.71
N GLY A 86 -7.67 6.34 -21.13
CA GLY A 86 -8.76 6.42 -20.14
C GLY A 86 -8.85 7.83 -19.58
N ARG A 87 -10.08 8.25 -19.30
CA ARG A 87 -10.38 9.59 -18.80
C ARG A 87 -10.49 9.61 -17.28
N GLN A 88 -10.13 10.74 -16.69
CA GLN A 88 -10.50 11.01 -15.31
C GLN A 88 -11.96 11.46 -15.24
N HIS A 89 -12.59 11.20 -14.10
CA HIS A 89 -13.95 11.66 -13.83
C HIS A 89 -13.96 13.15 -13.48
N LEU A 90 -15.07 13.82 -13.79
CA LEU A 90 -15.39 15.06 -13.11
C LEU A 90 -15.63 14.75 -11.63
N TRP A 91 -15.26 15.64 -10.74
CA TRP A 91 -15.44 15.41 -9.30
C TRP A 91 -16.91 15.24 -8.90
N SER A 92 -17.83 15.90 -9.63
CA SER A 92 -19.28 15.76 -9.44
C SER A 92 -19.80 14.34 -9.73
N ASP A 93 -19.08 13.56 -10.53
CA ASP A 93 -19.51 12.26 -11.01
C ASP A 93 -18.86 11.10 -10.21
N LEU A 94 -18.00 11.44 -9.24
CA LEU A 94 -17.33 10.46 -8.42
C LEU A 94 -18.27 9.87 -7.36
N PRO A 95 -18.21 8.55 -7.11
CA PRO A 95 -18.89 7.92 -5.98
C PRO A 95 -18.46 8.53 -4.65
N GLY A 96 -19.37 8.64 -3.69
CA GLY A 96 -19.10 9.26 -2.39
C GLY A 96 -17.98 8.60 -1.59
N ASP A 97 -17.80 7.29 -1.72
CA ASP A 97 -16.73 6.51 -1.09
C ASP A 97 -15.35 6.71 -1.75
N VAL A 98 -15.30 7.29 -2.94
CA VAL A 98 -14.06 7.65 -3.65
C VAL A 98 -13.57 9.05 -3.27
N LEU A 99 -14.47 9.97 -2.89
CA LEU A 99 -14.14 11.37 -2.59
C LEU A 99 -13.03 11.56 -1.53
N PRO A 100 -12.91 10.75 -0.45
CA PRO A 100 -11.82 10.91 0.51
C PRO A 100 -10.42 10.75 -0.11
N PHE A 101 -10.32 10.05 -1.24
CA PHE A 101 -9.06 9.78 -1.93
C PHE A 101 -8.64 10.88 -2.93
N LEU A 102 -9.40 11.97 -3.02
CA LEU A 102 -9.00 13.23 -3.68
C LEU A 102 -8.30 14.19 -2.73
N LEU A 103 -8.54 14.05 -1.42
CA LEU A 103 -8.14 15.04 -0.43
C LEU A 103 -6.70 14.79 0.06
N PRO A 104 -6.01 15.84 0.53
CA PRO A 104 -4.73 15.69 1.21
C PRO A 104 -4.86 14.77 2.43
N SER A 105 -3.77 14.09 2.75
CA SER A 105 -3.68 13.25 3.94
C SER A 105 -2.31 13.42 4.62
N ARG A 106 -2.09 12.78 5.77
CA ARG A 106 -0.91 13.00 6.60
C ARG A 106 0.41 12.95 5.82
N PHE A 107 0.58 11.94 4.97
CA PHE A 107 1.82 11.73 4.21
C PHE A 107 1.73 12.23 2.77
N CYS A 108 0.53 12.60 2.31
CA CYS A 108 0.25 12.99 0.93
C CYS A 108 -0.36 14.41 0.88
N PRO A 109 0.44 15.47 1.05
CA PRO A 109 -0.03 16.87 1.05
C PRO A 109 -0.27 17.38 -0.39
N SER A 110 -1.25 16.81 -1.08
CA SER A 110 -1.52 17.06 -2.51
C SER A 110 -1.89 18.50 -2.83
N ASP A 111 -2.47 19.23 -1.88
CA ASP A 111 -2.79 20.65 -1.97
C ASP A 111 -1.57 21.54 -2.26
N LYS A 112 -0.40 21.15 -1.74
CA LYS A 112 0.87 21.86 -1.98
C LYS A 112 1.46 21.61 -3.36
N PHE A 113 1.03 20.57 -4.05
CA PHE A 113 1.61 20.13 -5.33
C PHE A 113 0.78 20.49 -6.56
N MET A 114 -0.39 21.10 -6.40
CA MET A 114 -1.31 21.40 -7.51
C MET A 114 -0.63 22.19 -8.63
N ARG A 115 0.11 23.26 -8.29
CA ARG A 115 0.81 24.08 -9.30
C ARG A 115 1.89 23.31 -10.02
N PHE A 116 2.68 22.51 -9.30
CA PHE A 116 3.74 21.68 -9.89
C PHE A 116 3.12 20.63 -10.81
N ALA A 117 2.15 19.84 -10.32
CA ALA A 117 1.54 18.76 -11.07
C ALA A 117 0.86 19.25 -12.36
N GLN A 118 0.12 20.38 -12.29
CA GLN A 118 -0.51 20.96 -13.47
C GLN A 118 0.50 21.50 -14.48
N ARG A 119 1.59 22.12 -14.03
CA ARG A 119 2.64 22.62 -14.92
C ARG A 119 3.38 21.48 -15.61
N GLU A 120 3.72 20.44 -14.88
CA GLU A 120 4.56 19.34 -15.36
C GLU A 120 3.77 18.32 -16.20
N PHE A 121 2.54 17.97 -15.77
CA PHE A 121 1.76 16.88 -16.35
C PHE A 121 0.44 17.33 -16.99
N GLY A 122 0.00 18.56 -16.78
CA GLY A 122 -1.30 19.05 -17.27
C GLY A 122 -1.45 18.98 -18.78
N ALA A 123 -0.37 19.14 -19.53
CA ALA A 123 -0.37 19.08 -21.00
C ALA A 123 -0.24 17.65 -21.57
N ALA A 124 0.00 16.64 -20.73
CA ALA A 124 0.18 15.25 -21.18
C ALA A 124 -1.12 14.60 -21.72
N GLY A 125 -2.26 15.26 -21.56
CA GLY A 125 -3.57 14.76 -21.94
C GLY A 125 -4.50 14.64 -20.75
N ASP A 126 -5.28 13.56 -20.67
CA ASP A 126 -6.24 13.32 -19.60
C ASP A 126 -6.06 11.93 -18.98
N GLY A 127 -6.52 11.74 -17.76
CA GLY A 127 -6.59 10.47 -17.07
C GLY A 127 -5.28 9.67 -17.10
N VAL A 128 -5.29 8.58 -17.83
CA VAL A 128 -4.15 7.66 -17.94
C VAL A 128 -2.88 8.35 -18.46
N ALA A 129 -2.99 9.23 -19.43
CA ALA A 129 -1.83 9.93 -19.99
C ALA A 129 -1.09 10.77 -18.93
N ARG A 130 -1.83 11.45 -18.05
CA ARG A 130 -1.24 12.18 -16.91
C ARG A 130 -0.56 11.26 -15.90
N ILE A 131 -1.19 10.12 -15.59
CA ILE A 131 -0.60 9.12 -14.69
C ILE A 131 0.70 8.56 -15.27
N MET A 132 0.71 8.22 -16.55
CA MET A 132 1.93 7.70 -17.21
C MET A 132 3.05 8.73 -17.24
N ALA A 133 2.75 9.99 -17.55
CA ALA A 133 3.75 11.07 -17.51
C ALA A 133 4.32 11.29 -16.10
N MET A 134 3.45 11.23 -15.08
CA MET A 134 3.84 11.33 -13.68
C MET A 134 4.74 10.14 -13.24
N LEU A 135 4.38 8.92 -13.59
CA LEU A 135 5.16 7.73 -13.25
C LEU A 135 6.54 7.76 -13.91
N GLU A 136 6.61 8.18 -15.17
CA GLU A 136 7.88 8.33 -15.86
C GLU A 136 8.74 9.43 -15.22
N TRP A 137 8.12 10.52 -14.77
CA TRP A 137 8.82 11.57 -14.03
C TRP A 137 9.36 11.05 -12.69
N ILE A 138 8.56 10.32 -11.90
CA ILE A 138 9.00 9.71 -10.64
C ILE A 138 10.21 8.81 -10.92
N HIS A 139 10.09 7.91 -11.90
CA HIS A 139 11.14 6.95 -12.23
C HIS A 139 12.47 7.61 -12.65
N ARG A 140 12.42 8.77 -13.34
CA ARG A 140 13.61 9.51 -13.77
C ARG A 140 14.23 10.40 -12.69
N ASN A 141 13.45 10.81 -11.71
CA ASN A 141 13.85 11.86 -10.78
C ASN A 141 13.95 11.43 -9.32
N VAL A 142 13.60 10.20 -9.00
CA VAL A 142 13.62 9.68 -7.61
C VAL A 142 14.36 8.36 -7.59
N ASP A 143 15.41 8.28 -6.78
CA ASP A 143 16.22 7.09 -6.60
C ASP A 143 15.63 6.18 -5.51
N TYR A 144 15.63 4.86 -5.76
CA TYR A 144 15.26 3.90 -4.73
C TYR A 144 16.45 3.63 -3.81
N VAL A 145 16.41 4.17 -2.59
CA VAL A 145 17.52 4.09 -1.63
C VAL A 145 17.01 3.69 -0.25
N VAL A 146 17.49 2.54 0.25
CA VAL A 146 17.14 2.06 1.59
C VAL A 146 17.83 2.90 2.66
N GLY A 147 17.11 3.22 3.74
CA GLY A 147 17.64 3.91 4.91
C GLY A 147 17.63 5.44 4.84
N VAL A 148 17.16 6.05 3.73
CA VAL A 148 17.08 7.53 3.60
C VAL A 148 15.78 8.11 4.17
N SER A 149 14.80 7.28 4.43
CA SER A 149 13.48 7.68 4.95
C SER A 149 13.13 6.96 6.25
N ASN A 150 12.16 7.50 6.98
CA ASN A 150 11.67 6.98 8.25
C ASN A 150 10.13 7.07 8.32
N ALA A 151 9.53 6.68 9.46
CA ALA A 151 8.08 6.66 9.65
C ALA A 151 7.39 8.03 9.52
N GLU A 152 8.13 9.13 9.54
CA GLU A 152 7.62 10.49 9.44
C GLU A 152 7.79 11.11 8.04
N THR A 153 8.51 10.43 7.15
CA THR A 153 8.79 10.94 5.80
C THR A 153 7.51 11.11 5.00
N THR A 154 7.27 12.34 4.53
CA THR A 154 6.13 12.70 3.68
C THR A 154 6.52 12.73 2.21
N ALA A 155 5.54 12.74 1.30
CA ALA A 155 5.77 12.92 -0.13
C ALA A 155 6.52 14.24 -0.46
N GLU A 156 6.32 15.29 0.33
CA GLU A 156 7.04 16.56 0.20
C GLU A 156 8.54 16.38 0.44
N ARG A 157 8.90 15.60 1.48
CA ARG A 157 10.29 15.29 1.79
C ARG A 157 10.93 14.45 0.67
N THR A 158 10.25 13.38 0.24
CA THR A 158 10.70 12.54 -0.88
C THR A 158 10.90 13.35 -2.17
N PHE A 159 9.98 14.29 -2.45
CA PHE A 159 10.10 15.18 -3.61
C PHE A 159 11.35 16.07 -3.57
N VAL A 160 11.71 16.59 -2.40
CA VAL A 160 12.91 17.42 -2.22
C VAL A 160 14.18 16.60 -2.28
N ASP A 161 14.23 15.48 -1.54
CA ASP A 161 15.43 14.64 -1.42
C ASP A 161 15.70 13.79 -2.65
N ARG A 162 14.71 13.58 -3.52
CA ARG A 162 14.81 12.74 -4.72
C ARG A 162 15.22 11.30 -4.42
N ALA A 163 14.91 10.81 -3.23
CA ALA A 163 15.24 9.46 -2.81
C ALA A 163 14.19 8.93 -1.82
N GLY A 164 13.98 7.62 -1.81
CA GLY A 164 13.04 6.96 -0.90
C GLY A 164 12.93 5.46 -1.14
N VAL A 165 12.02 4.82 -0.42
CA VAL A 165 11.65 3.41 -0.59
C VAL A 165 10.22 3.28 -1.12
N CYS A 166 9.70 2.06 -1.27
CA CYS A 166 8.39 1.79 -1.87
C CYS A 166 7.25 2.64 -1.29
N ARG A 167 7.22 2.86 0.04
CA ARG A 167 6.24 3.71 0.71
C ARG A 167 6.34 5.18 0.25
N ASP A 168 7.56 5.69 0.08
CA ASP A 168 7.82 7.09 -0.28
C ASP A 168 7.44 7.33 -1.75
N PHE A 169 7.77 6.39 -2.64
CA PHE A 169 7.31 6.39 -4.03
C PHE A 169 5.78 6.36 -4.13
N THR A 170 5.14 5.51 -3.31
CA THR A 170 3.68 5.42 -3.21
C THR A 170 3.06 6.74 -2.76
N HIS A 171 3.57 7.36 -1.70
CA HIS A 171 3.08 8.65 -1.22
C HIS A 171 3.25 9.76 -2.26
N LEU A 172 4.38 9.78 -2.97
CA LEU A 172 4.61 10.75 -4.03
C LEU A 172 3.65 10.54 -5.21
N GLY A 173 3.45 9.29 -5.65
CA GLY A 173 2.48 8.95 -6.69
C GLY A 173 1.05 9.35 -6.33
N ILE A 174 0.61 9.06 -5.10
CA ILE A 174 -0.71 9.48 -4.59
C ILE A 174 -0.82 11.01 -4.54
N THR A 175 0.20 11.69 -4.03
CA THR A 175 0.21 13.15 -3.91
C THR A 175 0.05 13.83 -5.25
N LEU A 176 0.82 13.40 -6.25
CA LEU A 176 0.77 13.96 -7.58
C LEU A 176 -0.53 13.61 -8.33
N SER A 177 -1.04 12.37 -8.16
CA SER A 177 -2.33 11.98 -8.72
C SER A 177 -3.48 12.85 -8.21
N ARG A 178 -3.57 13.02 -6.88
CA ARG A 178 -4.59 13.87 -6.25
C ARG A 178 -4.42 15.34 -6.62
N ALA A 179 -3.19 15.83 -6.76
CA ALA A 179 -2.90 17.19 -7.23
C ALA A 179 -3.38 17.43 -8.68
N LEU A 180 -3.47 16.36 -9.48
CA LEU A 180 -4.05 16.37 -10.83
C LEU A 180 -5.58 16.18 -10.83
N GLY A 181 -6.20 16.01 -9.65
CA GLY A 181 -7.63 15.77 -9.53
C GLY A 181 -8.04 14.31 -9.76
N ILE A 182 -7.10 13.37 -9.71
CA ILE A 182 -7.34 11.93 -9.88
C ILE A 182 -7.33 11.27 -8.50
N PRO A 183 -8.42 10.60 -8.07
CA PRO A 183 -8.43 9.91 -6.78
C PRO A 183 -7.37 8.81 -6.75
N ALA A 184 -6.62 8.75 -5.64
CA ALA A 184 -5.56 7.76 -5.45
C ALA A 184 -5.49 7.31 -3.99
N ARG A 185 -5.17 6.02 -3.77
CA ARG A 185 -5.08 5.43 -2.43
C ARG A 185 -3.87 4.50 -2.31
N ALA A 186 -3.30 4.42 -1.12
CA ALA A 186 -2.21 3.52 -0.81
C ALA A 186 -2.72 2.08 -0.67
N VAL A 187 -1.85 1.13 -1.01
CA VAL A 187 -2.09 -0.31 -0.84
C VAL A 187 -0.85 -0.93 -0.20
N SER A 188 -1.05 -1.65 0.92
CA SER A 188 -0.04 -2.55 1.47
C SER A 188 -0.22 -3.95 0.89
N ALA A 189 0.88 -4.64 0.63
CA ALA A 189 0.83 -5.91 -0.09
C ALA A 189 2.00 -6.85 0.23
N TYR A 190 1.81 -8.13 -0.06
CA TYR A 190 2.87 -9.08 -0.37
C TYR A 190 3.14 -8.98 -1.87
N ALA A 191 4.41 -9.09 -2.27
CA ALA A 191 4.82 -8.92 -3.67
C ALA A 191 5.73 -10.06 -4.13
N LEU A 192 5.33 -10.74 -5.20
CA LEU A 192 6.14 -11.76 -5.85
C LEU A 192 7.35 -11.08 -6.53
N GLU A 193 8.51 -11.76 -6.50
CA GLU A 193 9.75 -11.30 -7.16
C GLU A 193 10.37 -10.03 -6.56
N LEU A 194 9.88 -9.54 -5.42
CA LEU A 194 10.54 -8.46 -4.70
C LEU A 194 11.84 -8.96 -4.07
N ASP A 195 12.96 -8.29 -4.36
CA ASP A 195 14.29 -8.64 -3.85
C ASP A 195 14.98 -7.43 -3.18
N PRO A 196 15.36 -7.53 -1.88
CA PRO A 196 15.04 -8.62 -0.97
C PRO A 196 13.54 -8.73 -0.67
N PRO A 197 13.03 -9.92 -0.29
CA PRO A 197 11.63 -10.11 0.05
C PRO A 197 11.23 -9.26 1.27
N ASP A 198 10.17 -8.48 1.13
CA ASP A 198 9.63 -7.61 2.18
C ASP A 198 8.14 -7.36 1.91
N PHE A 199 7.47 -6.71 2.84
CA PHE A 199 6.20 -6.04 2.53
C PHE A 199 6.41 -4.96 1.49
N HIS A 200 5.42 -4.79 0.64
CA HIS A 200 5.49 -3.78 -0.41
C HIS A 200 4.38 -2.75 -0.28
N ALA A 201 4.69 -1.51 -0.61
CA ALA A 201 3.73 -0.43 -0.71
C ALA A 201 3.60 0.00 -2.17
N ILE A 202 2.37 0.02 -2.64
CA ILE A 202 1.98 0.46 -3.98
C ILE A 202 0.75 1.36 -3.87
N PHE A 203 0.20 1.82 -4.98
CA PHE A 203 -1.02 2.61 -4.93
C PHE A 203 -2.02 2.22 -6.02
N GLU A 204 -3.24 2.70 -5.87
CA GLU A 204 -4.29 2.60 -6.88
C GLU A 204 -4.76 4.00 -7.27
N VAL A 205 -5.13 4.16 -8.53
CA VAL A 205 -5.84 5.33 -9.05
C VAL A 205 -7.24 4.96 -9.49
N TYR A 206 -8.21 5.87 -9.33
CA TYR A 206 -9.58 5.66 -9.79
C TYR A 206 -9.79 6.34 -11.13
N LEU A 207 -9.91 5.52 -12.18
CA LEU A 207 -10.14 5.93 -13.57
C LEU A 207 -11.16 4.99 -14.21
N GLU A 208 -11.97 5.48 -15.12
CA GLU A 208 -12.97 4.65 -15.86
C GLU A 208 -13.83 3.79 -14.90
N SER A 209 -14.26 4.40 -13.77
CA SER A 209 -15.08 3.76 -12.73
C SER A 209 -14.48 2.52 -12.06
N SER A 210 -13.15 2.40 -12.08
CA SER A 210 -12.41 1.29 -11.50
C SER A 210 -11.12 1.74 -10.79
N TRP A 211 -10.69 0.96 -9.80
CA TRP A 211 -9.39 1.11 -9.16
C TRP A 211 -8.32 0.31 -9.91
N TRP A 212 -7.24 0.97 -10.30
CA TRP A 212 -6.13 0.40 -11.05
C TRP A 212 -4.86 0.39 -10.20
N LEU A 213 -4.30 -0.81 -9.98
CA LEU A 213 -3.05 -1.00 -9.25
C LEU A 213 -1.85 -0.47 -10.06
N ILE A 214 -0.96 0.20 -9.36
CA ILE A 214 0.28 0.77 -9.91
C ILE A 214 1.42 0.52 -8.92
N ASP A 215 2.49 -0.11 -9.37
CA ASP A 215 3.76 -0.12 -8.65
C ASP A 215 4.64 1.03 -9.15
N PRO A 216 4.78 2.13 -8.39
CA PRO A 216 5.59 3.27 -8.81
C PRO A 216 7.09 2.96 -8.81
N THR A 217 7.51 1.87 -8.17
CA THR A 217 8.92 1.45 -8.11
C THR A 217 9.30 0.53 -9.26
N ARG A 218 8.32 -0.15 -9.88
CA ARG A 218 8.52 -1.19 -10.90
C ARG A 218 9.30 -2.41 -10.39
N LEU A 219 9.32 -2.64 -9.08
CA LEU A 219 10.07 -3.75 -8.48
C LEU A 219 9.30 -5.07 -8.47
N ALA A 220 7.98 -5.03 -8.60
CA ALA A 220 7.15 -6.23 -8.58
C ALA A 220 6.10 -6.24 -9.71
N PRO A 221 5.82 -7.41 -10.31
CA PRO A 221 4.76 -7.54 -11.29
C PRO A 221 3.38 -7.40 -10.62
N ILE A 222 2.48 -6.63 -11.21
CA ILE A 222 1.12 -6.36 -10.68
C ILE A 222 0.31 -7.65 -10.47
N GLU A 223 0.50 -8.65 -11.31
CA GLU A 223 -0.14 -9.97 -11.22
C GLU A 223 0.31 -10.74 -9.96
N GLY A 224 1.52 -10.46 -9.47
CA GLY A 224 2.13 -11.07 -8.28
C GLY A 224 1.82 -10.34 -6.97
N ILE A 225 1.01 -9.29 -6.99
CA ILE A 225 0.64 -8.52 -5.81
C ILE A 225 -0.51 -9.21 -5.05
N VAL A 226 -0.34 -9.43 -3.74
CA VAL A 226 -1.43 -9.84 -2.84
C VAL A 226 -1.72 -8.71 -1.87
N ARG A 227 -2.89 -8.07 -2.02
CA ARG A 227 -3.31 -6.95 -1.16
C ARG A 227 -3.51 -7.39 0.28
N ILE A 228 -3.05 -6.57 1.21
CA ILE A 228 -3.31 -6.66 2.65
C ILE A 228 -4.35 -5.62 3.04
N GLY A 229 -4.14 -4.36 2.68
CA GLY A 229 -5.04 -3.26 3.00
C GLY A 229 -4.92 -2.11 2.02
N SER A 230 -5.92 -1.24 2.01
CA SER A 230 -5.92 0.02 1.26
C SER A 230 -6.36 1.19 2.15
N GLY A 231 -5.91 2.40 1.82
CA GLY A 231 -6.25 3.58 2.60
C GLY A 231 -5.70 4.86 2.00
N ARG A 232 -5.87 5.98 2.71
CA ARG A 232 -5.47 7.30 2.19
C ARG A 232 -3.96 7.44 2.02
N ASP A 233 -3.20 6.85 2.95
CA ASP A 233 -1.75 6.81 2.99
C ASP A 233 -1.28 5.77 4.02
N ALA A 234 0.01 5.77 4.41
CA ALA A 234 0.57 4.82 5.36
C ALA A 234 -0.08 4.84 6.75
N SER A 235 -0.80 5.90 7.14
CA SER A 235 -1.54 5.93 8.41
C SER A 235 -2.65 4.88 8.45
N ASP A 236 -3.26 4.60 7.31
CA ASP A 236 -4.39 3.68 7.20
C ASP A 236 -3.96 2.24 6.91
N ILE A 237 -2.74 2.03 6.37
CA ILE A 237 -2.25 0.72 5.89
C ILE A 237 -1.04 0.18 6.66
N ALA A 238 -0.76 0.72 7.84
CA ALA A 238 0.33 0.25 8.68
C ALA A 238 0.17 -1.23 9.07
N PHE A 239 1.25 -2.02 9.00
CA PHE A 239 1.24 -3.44 9.35
C PHE A 239 1.03 -3.66 10.85
N LEU A 240 1.51 -2.76 11.68
CA LEU A 240 1.29 -2.75 13.12
C LEU A 240 1.21 -1.32 13.64
N THR A 241 0.17 -1.04 14.39
CA THR A 241 0.00 0.20 15.17
C THR A 241 -0.17 -0.20 16.64
N SER A 242 0.47 0.53 17.55
CA SER A 242 0.45 0.23 18.97
C SER A 242 0.27 1.50 19.81
N ASP A 243 -0.33 1.36 20.99
CA ASP A 243 -0.52 2.46 21.95
C ASP A 243 0.76 2.80 22.73
N LYS A 244 1.78 1.91 22.69
CA LYS A 244 3.09 2.08 23.30
C LYS A 244 4.19 1.68 22.34
N GLN A 245 5.40 2.15 22.58
CA GLN A 245 6.55 1.73 21.78
C GLN A 245 6.76 0.22 21.86
N CYS A 246 7.07 -0.38 20.72
CA CYS A 246 7.51 -1.76 20.60
C CYS A 246 8.78 -1.81 19.74
N GLN A 247 9.56 -2.86 19.92
CA GLN A 247 10.75 -3.10 19.14
C GLN A 247 10.51 -4.22 18.15
N VAL A 248 10.80 -3.98 16.87
CA VAL A 248 10.87 -5.03 15.85
C VAL A 248 12.18 -5.78 16.05
N ILE A 249 12.11 -7.08 16.33
CA ILE A 249 13.28 -7.95 16.48
C ILE A 249 13.63 -8.61 15.15
N ARG A 250 12.61 -9.13 14.46
CA ARG A 250 12.77 -9.79 13.16
C ARG A 250 11.51 -9.68 12.34
N GLN A 251 11.70 -9.53 11.05
CA GLN A 251 10.65 -9.60 10.04
C GLN A 251 11.14 -10.50 8.91
N THR A 252 10.33 -11.48 8.54
CA THR A 252 10.61 -12.38 7.41
C THR A 252 9.36 -12.49 6.56
N ILE A 253 9.49 -12.19 5.28
CA ILE A 253 8.40 -12.25 4.31
C ILE A 253 8.77 -13.26 3.23
N GLU A 254 7.81 -14.07 2.84
CA GLU A 254 7.97 -15.09 1.80
C GLU A 254 6.81 -14.98 0.81
N VAL A 255 7.13 -14.94 -0.48
CA VAL A 255 6.14 -14.98 -1.56
C VAL A 255 6.67 -15.86 -2.67
N SER A 256 5.87 -16.84 -3.08
CA SER A 256 6.23 -17.75 -4.16
C SER A 256 4.99 -18.19 -4.95
N LYS A 257 5.20 -18.70 -6.17
CA LYS A 257 4.12 -19.33 -6.94
C LYS A 257 3.72 -20.63 -6.26
N ALA A 258 2.42 -20.79 -5.97
CA ALA A 258 1.89 -22.04 -5.45
C ALA A 258 1.70 -23.05 -6.60
N THR A 259 2.04 -24.29 -6.37
CA THR A 259 1.79 -25.42 -7.28
C THR A 259 0.32 -25.84 -7.31
#